data_3ef01ee55f911285162c1abd505b686f
#
_entry.id   3ef01ee55f911285162c1abd505b686f
#
_cell.length_a   1.000
_cell.length_b   1.000
_cell.length_c   1.000
_cell.angle_alpha   90.00
_cell.angle_beta   90.00
_cell.angle_gamma   90.00
#
_symmetry.space_group_name_H-M   'P 1'
#
loop_
_entity.id
_entity.type
_entity.pdbx_description
1 polymer ?
#
loop_
_entity_poly.entity_id
_entity_poly.type
_entity_poly.pdbx_seq_one_letter_code
_entity_poly.pdbx_strand_id
1 'polypeptide(L)'
;MARKDRMSGNEAVSFAIRQINPDVMPAFPITPSTEIPQMVSTYIANGEIDTEFVPVESEHSAMSAAIGSEAAGARTLTATSSAGLALMWEELLLAASNLMPIALALVNRTLSGPININCDHSDGMGARDTGWIQIYAENNQEAYDNFIQAYPIAESAGVHLPIMICQDGFITSHAVENIELLEDEEVKNFVGEYEPEEFLLNPGKPIAVGPYSVTSYAMEAKKNQEIALENAKDAVLKVAKEFKKISGRSYGLFEEYKTKDADYIMLLIGSAAGTAKQAVDDLRAKGKKVGVIKLRLFRPFPADELATALKGAKAVAIMDRTESYNGNGGPLGSEVTAGLFRNKVMIDTVNYIYGLAGRDFTVQEVYDIFADLEDHIENGTKLEQFKYIGLR
;
A
#
# COMPACT_ATOMS: atom_id res chain seq x y z
N MET A 1 27.97 -3.21 -7.70
CA MET A 1 27.10 -2.40 -8.58
C MET A 1 25.72 -3.05 -8.54
N ALA A 2 24.65 -2.28 -8.37
CA ALA A 2 23.30 -2.84 -8.37
C ALA A 2 23.06 -3.68 -9.65
N ARG A 3 22.55 -4.90 -9.48
CA ARG A 3 22.19 -5.78 -10.60
C ARG A 3 20.95 -5.21 -11.29
N LYS A 4 21.03 -4.95 -12.59
CA LYS A 4 19.87 -4.54 -13.39
C LYS A 4 19.21 -5.77 -14.01
N ASP A 5 17.88 -5.82 -13.91
CA ASP A 5 17.08 -6.89 -14.48
C ASP A 5 15.77 -6.34 -15.06
N ARG A 6 15.00 -7.19 -15.71
CA ARG A 6 13.68 -6.87 -16.26
C ARG A 6 12.66 -7.80 -15.64
N MET A 7 11.74 -7.24 -14.88
CA MET A 7 10.75 -8.00 -14.13
C MET A 7 9.38 -7.34 -14.19
N SER A 8 8.34 -8.14 -14.16
CA SER A 8 7.00 -7.69 -13.80
C SER A 8 6.92 -7.38 -12.30
N GLY A 9 5.88 -6.68 -11.86
CA GLY A 9 5.70 -6.39 -10.44
C GLY A 9 5.56 -7.67 -9.59
N ASN A 10 4.87 -8.70 -10.11
CA ASN A 10 4.77 -10.00 -9.42
C ASN A 10 6.13 -10.70 -9.32
N GLU A 11 6.91 -10.69 -10.41
CA GLU A 11 8.29 -11.23 -10.40
C GLU A 11 9.17 -10.48 -9.40
N ALA A 12 9.07 -9.15 -9.37
CA ALA A 12 9.86 -8.29 -8.49
C ALA A 12 9.54 -8.56 -6.99
N VAL A 13 8.25 -8.68 -6.64
CA VAL A 13 7.82 -9.06 -5.29
C VAL A 13 8.26 -10.47 -4.94
N SER A 14 8.11 -11.43 -5.85
CA SER A 14 8.53 -12.82 -5.64
C SER A 14 10.04 -12.93 -5.43
N PHE A 15 10.82 -12.12 -6.16
CA PHE A 15 12.26 -12.07 -6.00
C PHE A 15 12.66 -11.46 -4.65
N ALA A 16 11.96 -10.41 -4.19
CA ALA A 16 12.15 -9.87 -2.83
C ALA A 16 11.85 -10.94 -1.76
N ILE A 17 10.75 -11.71 -1.92
CA ILE A 17 10.42 -12.82 -1.02
C ILE A 17 11.53 -13.87 -1.00
N ARG A 18 12.10 -14.23 -2.16
CA ARG A 18 13.24 -15.14 -2.25
C ARG A 18 14.45 -14.63 -1.45
N GLN A 19 14.76 -13.34 -1.55
CA GLN A 19 15.88 -12.73 -0.84
C GLN A 19 15.68 -12.64 0.67
N ILE A 20 14.43 -12.43 1.10
CA ILE A 20 14.03 -12.38 2.52
C ILE A 20 14.04 -13.78 3.14
N ASN A 21 13.60 -14.79 2.39
CA ASN A 21 13.44 -16.18 2.84
C ASN A 21 12.64 -16.29 4.15
N PRO A 22 11.36 -15.88 4.16
CA PRO A 22 10.50 -16.00 5.34
C PRO A 22 10.22 -17.47 5.67
N ASP A 23 9.78 -17.76 6.92
CA ASP A 23 9.63 -19.14 7.38
C ASP A 23 8.43 -19.86 6.75
N VAL A 24 7.28 -19.18 6.60
CA VAL A 24 6.03 -19.83 6.17
C VAL A 24 5.25 -18.96 5.18
N MET A 25 4.75 -19.58 4.12
CA MET A 25 3.82 -18.99 3.15
C MET A 25 2.59 -19.87 2.95
N PRO A 26 1.50 -19.69 3.72
CA PRO A 26 0.20 -20.24 3.37
C PRO A 26 -0.35 -19.47 2.16
N ALA A 27 -0.89 -20.19 1.16
CA ALA A 27 -1.37 -19.55 -0.05
C ALA A 27 -2.55 -20.25 -0.70
N PHE A 28 -3.46 -19.45 -1.26
CA PHE A 28 -4.49 -19.86 -2.20
C PHE A 28 -4.41 -18.94 -3.44
N PRO A 29 -4.30 -19.49 -4.66
CA PRO A 29 -4.04 -18.70 -5.86
C PRO A 29 -5.29 -17.95 -6.32
N ILE A 30 -5.16 -16.64 -6.53
CA ILE A 30 -6.20 -15.79 -7.13
C ILE A 30 -5.57 -14.78 -8.11
N THR A 31 -6.18 -14.62 -9.29
CA THR A 31 -5.75 -13.62 -10.29
C THR A 31 -5.98 -12.18 -9.76
N PRO A 32 -5.00 -11.22 -9.91
CA PRO A 32 -3.73 -11.35 -10.62
C PRO A 32 -2.50 -11.62 -9.71
N SER A 33 -2.67 -12.08 -8.48
CA SER A 33 -1.56 -12.39 -7.57
C SER A 33 -0.97 -13.80 -7.75
N THR A 34 -1.58 -14.65 -8.59
CA THR A 34 -1.25 -16.07 -8.73
C THR A 34 0.22 -16.37 -9.00
N GLU A 35 0.91 -15.51 -9.74
CA GLU A 35 2.33 -15.71 -10.08
C GLU A 35 3.24 -15.64 -8.85
N ILE A 36 2.87 -14.88 -7.81
CA ILE A 36 3.67 -14.77 -6.59
C ILE A 36 3.82 -16.13 -5.89
N PRO A 37 2.75 -16.83 -5.47
CA PRO A 37 2.90 -18.15 -4.86
C PRO A 37 3.48 -19.20 -5.81
N GLN A 38 3.26 -19.10 -7.13
CA GLN A 38 3.85 -20.00 -8.11
C GLN A 38 5.37 -19.86 -8.17
N MET A 39 5.88 -18.63 -8.20
CA MET A 39 7.33 -18.38 -8.23
C MET A 39 8.00 -18.77 -6.92
N VAL A 40 7.39 -18.43 -5.78
CA VAL A 40 7.89 -18.83 -4.46
C VAL A 40 7.97 -20.37 -4.36
N SER A 41 6.91 -21.07 -4.76
CA SER A 41 6.91 -22.54 -4.85
C SER A 41 8.04 -23.09 -5.75
N THR A 42 8.37 -22.39 -6.84
CA THR A 42 9.49 -22.75 -7.72
C THR A 42 10.84 -22.56 -7.05
N TYR A 43 11.06 -21.45 -6.33
CA TYR A 43 12.29 -21.21 -5.58
C TYR A 43 12.52 -22.29 -4.50
N ILE A 44 11.46 -22.70 -3.81
CA ILE A 44 11.51 -23.79 -2.83
C ILE A 44 11.88 -25.12 -3.52
N ALA A 45 11.20 -25.45 -4.61
CA ALA A 45 11.47 -26.69 -5.34
C ALA A 45 12.90 -26.77 -5.91
N ASN A 46 13.49 -25.62 -6.23
CA ASN A 46 14.89 -25.51 -6.66
C ASN A 46 15.90 -25.51 -5.49
N GLY A 47 15.45 -25.45 -4.24
CA GLY A 47 16.30 -25.35 -3.06
C GLY A 47 16.97 -23.98 -2.88
N GLU A 48 16.36 -22.94 -3.43
CA GLU A 48 16.87 -21.55 -3.31
C GLU A 48 16.48 -20.89 -1.98
N ILE A 49 15.36 -21.32 -1.37
CA ILE A 49 14.85 -20.87 -0.08
C ILE A 49 14.27 -22.03 0.72
N ASP A 50 14.18 -21.85 2.04
CA ASP A 50 13.73 -22.86 3.00
C ASP A 50 12.28 -22.64 3.46
N THR A 51 11.58 -21.64 2.91
CA THR A 51 10.19 -21.30 3.25
C THR A 51 9.27 -22.52 3.17
N GLU A 52 8.51 -22.80 4.23
CA GLU A 52 7.43 -23.82 4.18
C GLU A 52 6.24 -23.27 3.41
N PHE A 53 5.95 -23.86 2.25
CA PHE A 53 4.80 -23.49 1.42
C PHE A 53 3.60 -24.34 1.77
N VAL A 54 2.53 -23.71 2.27
CA VAL A 54 1.31 -24.41 2.72
C VAL A 54 0.15 -24.11 1.76
N PRO A 55 -0.13 -24.96 0.77
CA PRO A 55 -1.31 -24.80 -0.08
C PRO A 55 -2.57 -25.09 0.74
N VAL A 56 -3.53 -24.18 0.66
CA VAL A 56 -4.80 -24.28 1.39
C VAL A 56 -5.99 -24.22 0.43
N GLU A 57 -7.21 -24.45 0.92
CA GLU A 57 -8.41 -24.52 0.08
C GLU A 57 -9.15 -23.18 -0.08
N SER A 58 -8.73 -22.14 0.67
CA SER A 58 -9.33 -20.81 0.56
C SER A 58 -8.39 -19.73 1.11
N GLU A 59 -8.66 -18.49 0.76
CA GLU A 59 -7.92 -17.32 1.28
C GLU A 59 -8.15 -17.13 2.79
N HIS A 60 -9.34 -17.45 3.29
CA HIS A 60 -9.62 -17.45 4.73
C HIS A 60 -8.67 -18.42 5.46
N SER A 61 -8.53 -19.65 4.95
CA SER A 61 -7.60 -20.62 5.52
C SER A 61 -6.14 -20.20 5.39
N ALA A 62 -5.78 -19.47 4.30
CA ALA A 62 -4.43 -18.94 4.15
C ALA A 62 -4.09 -17.93 5.26
N MET A 63 -4.98 -16.98 5.55
CA MET A 63 -4.74 -16.01 6.61
C MET A 63 -4.84 -16.65 8.01
N SER A 64 -5.76 -17.59 8.24
CA SER A 64 -5.83 -18.35 9.50
C SER A 64 -4.54 -19.11 9.77
N ALA A 65 -3.96 -19.77 8.74
CA ALA A 65 -2.68 -20.46 8.86
C ALA A 65 -1.52 -19.49 9.07
N ALA A 66 -1.53 -18.31 8.42
CA ALA A 66 -0.54 -17.26 8.64
C ALA A 66 -0.57 -16.75 10.09
N ILE A 67 -1.75 -16.51 10.66
CA ILE A 67 -1.92 -16.12 12.06
C ILE A 67 -1.37 -17.22 12.99
N GLY A 68 -1.67 -18.48 12.73
CA GLY A 68 -1.18 -19.61 13.52
C GLY A 68 0.34 -19.74 13.47
N SER A 69 0.94 -19.58 12.29
CA SER A 69 2.40 -19.64 12.09
C SER A 69 3.11 -18.47 12.78
N GLU A 70 2.60 -17.25 12.62
CA GLU A 70 3.14 -16.07 13.28
C GLU A 70 3.05 -16.18 14.81
N ALA A 71 1.90 -16.64 15.32
CA ALA A 71 1.72 -16.89 16.73
C ALA A 71 2.68 -17.97 17.28
N ALA A 72 3.12 -18.91 16.45
CA ALA A 72 4.12 -19.92 16.79
C ALA A 72 5.56 -19.40 16.76
N GLY A 73 5.78 -18.18 16.29
CA GLY A 73 7.09 -17.52 16.23
C GLY A 73 7.76 -17.55 14.86
N ALA A 74 7.03 -17.86 13.79
CA ALA A 74 7.53 -17.90 12.42
C ALA A 74 7.27 -16.58 11.69
N ARG A 75 8.25 -16.08 10.93
CA ARG A 75 8.05 -14.95 10.00
C ARG A 75 7.18 -15.39 8.84
N THR A 76 6.01 -14.78 8.69
CA THR A 76 4.97 -15.30 7.80
C THR A 76 4.50 -14.28 6.76
N LEU A 77 4.16 -14.76 5.56
CA LEU A 77 3.52 -13.95 4.52
C LEU A 77 2.38 -14.72 3.84
N THR A 78 1.56 -13.96 3.11
CA THR A 78 0.66 -14.51 2.07
C THR A 78 0.48 -13.52 0.93
N ALA A 79 -0.22 -13.93 -0.13
CA ALA A 79 -0.52 -13.08 -1.29
C ALA A 79 -1.98 -13.27 -1.70
N THR A 80 -2.67 -12.17 -2.05
CA THR A 80 -4.07 -12.22 -2.48
C THR A 80 -4.47 -11.03 -3.34
N SER A 81 -5.76 -11.00 -3.72
CA SER A 81 -6.40 -9.95 -4.52
C SER A 81 -7.90 -9.93 -4.25
N SER A 82 -8.56 -8.77 -4.36
CA SER A 82 -10.03 -8.64 -4.52
C SER A 82 -10.88 -9.46 -3.54
N ALA A 83 -11.70 -10.37 -4.09
CA ALA A 83 -12.57 -11.25 -3.32
C ALA A 83 -11.82 -12.13 -2.33
N GLY A 84 -10.55 -12.48 -2.63
CA GLY A 84 -9.68 -13.20 -1.69
C GLY A 84 -9.39 -12.38 -0.44
N LEU A 85 -9.09 -11.10 -0.59
CA LEU A 85 -8.93 -10.20 0.56
C LEU A 85 -10.26 -10.05 1.33
N ALA A 86 -11.37 -9.92 0.62
CA ALA A 86 -12.69 -9.84 1.27
C ALA A 86 -13.04 -11.13 2.04
N LEU A 87 -12.63 -12.29 1.56
CA LEU A 87 -12.82 -13.56 2.26
C LEU A 87 -11.94 -13.69 3.51
N MET A 88 -10.80 -12.98 3.57
CA MET A 88 -9.93 -12.90 4.75
C MET A 88 -10.41 -11.87 5.80
N TRP A 89 -11.53 -11.18 5.60
CA TRP A 89 -11.90 -9.98 6.38
C TRP A 89 -11.83 -10.15 7.88
N GLU A 90 -12.41 -11.20 8.41
CA GLU A 90 -12.39 -11.48 9.86
C GLU A 90 -10.95 -11.71 10.36
N GLU A 91 -10.18 -12.46 9.59
CA GLU A 91 -8.79 -12.80 9.90
C GLU A 91 -7.87 -11.57 9.87
N LEU A 92 -8.15 -10.58 9.00
CA LEU A 92 -7.39 -9.33 9.01
C LEU A 92 -7.50 -8.60 10.35
N LEU A 93 -8.71 -8.56 10.91
CA LEU A 93 -8.95 -7.94 12.22
C LEU A 93 -8.27 -8.72 13.35
N LEU A 94 -8.26 -10.06 13.25
CA LEU A 94 -7.59 -10.93 14.23
C LEU A 94 -6.07 -10.73 14.20
N ALA A 95 -5.45 -10.71 13.02
CA ALA A 95 -4.01 -10.48 12.87
C ALA A 95 -3.60 -9.13 13.48
N ALA A 96 -4.30 -8.05 13.14
CA ALA A 96 -4.00 -6.72 13.64
C ALA A 96 -4.24 -6.57 15.15
N SER A 97 -5.33 -7.15 15.68
CA SER A 97 -5.65 -7.05 17.12
C SER A 97 -4.71 -7.86 18.02
N ASN A 98 -4.08 -8.90 17.48
CA ASN A 98 -3.06 -9.69 18.16
C ASN A 98 -1.63 -9.19 17.91
N LEU A 99 -1.47 -8.06 17.22
CA LEU A 99 -0.17 -7.44 16.93
C LEU A 99 0.79 -8.41 16.23
N MET A 100 0.35 -9.01 15.11
CA MET A 100 1.12 -10.00 14.36
C MET A 100 1.73 -9.38 13.09
N PRO A 101 3.06 -9.31 12.96
CA PRO A 101 3.74 -8.65 11.84
C PRO A 101 3.74 -9.46 10.53
N ILE A 102 2.57 -9.94 10.12
CA ILE A 102 2.37 -10.69 8.88
C ILE A 102 2.50 -9.76 7.67
N ALA A 103 3.29 -10.14 6.66
CA ALA A 103 3.34 -9.43 5.39
C ALA A 103 2.33 -9.98 4.38
N LEU A 104 1.59 -9.08 3.73
CA LEU A 104 0.64 -9.42 2.67
C LEU A 104 1.02 -8.72 1.37
N ALA A 105 1.33 -9.50 0.32
CA ALA A 105 1.44 -8.97 -1.04
C ALA A 105 0.02 -8.85 -1.62
N LEU A 106 -0.50 -7.61 -1.68
CA LEU A 106 -1.81 -7.31 -2.23
C LEU A 106 -1.68 -6.81 -3.67
N VAL A 107 -2.12 -7.63 -4.61
CA VAL A 107 -2.21 -7.24 -6.01
C VAL A 107 -3.63 -6.72 -6.27
N ASN A 108 -3.79 -5.40 -6.24
CA ASN A 108 -5.09 -4.76 -6.24
C ASN A 108 -5.95 -5.13 -7.45
N ARG A 109 -7.14 -5.56 -7.19
CA ARG A 109 -8.16 -5.91 -8.17
C ARG A 109 -9.52 -5.47 -7.67
N THR A 110 -10.38 -4.97 -8.57
CA THR A 110 -11.74 -4.55 -8.22
C THR A 110 -12.52 -5.64 -7.48
N LEU A 111 -13.26 -5.25 -6.45
CA LEU A 111 -14.22 -6.14 -5.79
C LEU A 111 -15.37 -6.46 -6.73
N SER A 112 -15.92 -7.67 -6.62
CA SER A 112 -17.00 -8.14 -7.47
C SER A 112 -18.28 -7.34 -7.29
N GLY A 113 -18.91 -7.00 -8.42
CA GLY A 113 -20.18 -6.37 -8.50
C GLY A 113 -20.26 -5.22 -9.53
N PRO A 114 -20.07 -5.50 -10.83
CA PRO A 114 -19.92 -6.78 -11.54
C PRO A 114 -18.53 -7.40 -11.39
N ILE A 115 -18.41 -8.70 -11.69
CA ILE A 115 -17.09 -9.37 -11.64
C ILE A 115 -16.16 -8.81 -12.73
N ASN A 116 -14.94 -8.48 -12.30
CA ASN A 116 -13.87 -7.98 -13.16
C ASN A 116 -12.53 -8.39 -12.54
N ILE A 117 -11.53 -8.67 -13.36
CA ILE A 117 -10.20 -9.09 -12.89
C ILE A 117 -9.17 -7.94 -12.90
N ASN A 118 -9.52 -6.79 -13.49
CA ASN A 118 -8.62 -5.66 -13.62
C ASN A 118 -8.55 -4.80 -12.35
N CYS A 119 -7.59 -3.91 -12.33
CA CYS A 119 -7.27 -3.10 -11.17
C CYS A 119 -8.31 -2.02 -10.87
N ASP A 120 -8.64 -1.89 -9.62
CA ASP A 120 -8.90 -0.66 -8.89
C ASP A 120 -8.50 -0.87 -7.42
N HIS A 121 -8.71 0.10 -6.56
CA HIS A 121 -8.26 0.01 -5.16
C HIS A 121 -9.39 -0.39 -4.19
N SER A 122 -10.53 -0.88 -4.69
CA SER A 122 -11.69 -1.19 -3.85
C SER A 122 -11.42 -2.27 -2.80
N ASP A 123 -10.53 -3.23 -3.08
CA ASP A 123 -10.10 -4.26 -2.14
C ASP A 123 -9.26 -3.68 -0.99
N GLY A 124 -8.13 -3.05 -1.26
CA GLY A 124 -7.28 -2.44 -0.25
C GLY A 124 -7.98 -1.31 0.52
N MET A 125 -8.77 -0.48 -0.16
CA MET A 125 -9.55 0.58 0.48
C MET A 125 -10.72 0.02 1.30
N GLY A 126 -11.30 -1.11 0.91
CA GLY A 126 -12.23 -1.86 1.74
C GLY A 126 -11.59 -2.26 3.08
N ALA A 127 -10.35 -2.69 3.07
CA ALA A 127 -9.60 -3.15 4.24
C ALA A 127 -8.92 -2.02 5.05
N ARG A 128 -9.09 -0.75 4.70
CA ARG A 128 -8.38 0.39 5.32
C ARG A 128 -8.58 0.56 6.82
N ASP A 129 -9.68 0.02 7.38
CA ASP A 129 -10.05 0.17 8.79
C ASP A 129 -9.81 -1.13 9.59
N THR A 130 -9.04 -2.08 9.04
CA THR A 130 -8.73 -3.36 9.70
C THR A 130 -7.53 -3.30 10.65
N GLY A 131 -6.80 -2.17 10.69
CA GLY A 131 -5.63 -1.98 11.56
C GLY A 131 -4.31 -2.43 10.94
N TRP A 132 -4.27 -2.69 9.64
CA TRP A 132 -3.08 -3.01 8.88
C TRP A 132 -2.35 -1.75 8.41
N ILE A 133 -1.03 -1.80 8.40
CA ILE A 133 -0.22 -0.81 7.68
C ILE A 133 -0.44 -1.01 6.17
N GLN A 134 -0.66 0.06 5.42
CA GLN A 134 -0.89 -0.03 3.96
C GLN A 134 0.08 0.87 3.20
N ILE A 135 0.92 0.25 2.37
CA ILE A 135 1.88 0.91 1.50
C ILE A 135 1.58 0.57 0.04
N TYR A 136 1.47 1.60 -0.81
CA TYR A 136 1.16 1.47 -2.23
C TYR A 136 2.38 1.75 -3.10
N ALA A 137 2.64 0.89 -4.06
CA ALA A 137 3.70 1.03 -5.05
C ALA A 137 3.22 1.74 -6.31
N GLU A 138 4.05 2.61 -6.88
CA GLU A 138 3.82 3.24 -8.19
C GLU A 138 4.20 2.30 -9.34
N ASN A 139 5.31 1.58 -9.21
CA ASN A 139 5.95 0.80 -10.27
C ASN A 139 6.62 -0.46 -9.69
N ASN A 140 7.24 -1.26 -10.56
CA ASN A 140 7.86 -2.53 -10.18
C ASN A 140 9.05 -2.35 -9.23
N GLN A 141 9.82 -1.25 -9.38
CA GLN A 141 10.89 -0.94 -8.44
C GLN A 141 10.37 -0.67 -7.03
N GLU A 142 9.28 0.09 -6.93
CA GLU A 142 8.66 0.35 -5.62
C GLU A 142 8.00 -0.90 -5.04
N ALA A 143 7.42 -1.78 -5.85
CA ALA A 143 6.86 -3.05 -5.39
C ALA A 143 7.94 -3.92 -4.73
N TYR A 144 9.09 -4.07 -5.38
CA TYR A 144 10.27 -4.75 -4.86
C TYR A 144 10.79 -4.11 -3.58
N ASP A 145 11.09 -2.81 -3.62
CA ASP A 145 11.69 -2.08 -2.52
C ASP A 145 10.78 -1.99 -1.28
N ASN A 146 9.48 -1.82 -1.49
CA ASN A 146 8.50 -1.80 -0.41
C ASN A 146 8.36 -3.15 0.26
N PHE A 147 8.44 -4.25 -0.51
CA PHE A 147 8.34 -5.59 0.07
C PHE A 147 9.57 -5.94 0.95
N ILE A 148 10.77 -5.53 0.55
CA ILE A 148 11.98 -5.66 1.37
C ILE A 148 11.85 -4.87 2.68
N GLN A 149 11.21 -3.69 2.65
CA GLN A 149 11.00 -2.86 3.84
C GLN A 149 9.86 -3.36 4.74
N ALA A 150 9.01 -4.29 4.28
CA ALA A 150 7.79 -4.70 4.97
C ALA A 150 8.07 -5.23 6.39
N TYR A 151 8.94 -6.23 6.52
CA TYR A 151 9.23 -6.83 7.83
C TYR A 151 9.96 -5.87 8.79
N PRO A 152 11.02 -5.14 8.38
CA PRO A 152 11.62 -4.14 9.26
C PRO A 152 10.64 -3.08 9.77
N ILE A 153 9.59 -2.75 9.02
CA ILE A 153 8.52 -1.86 9.48
C ILE A 153 7.58 -2.59 10.44
N ALA A 154 7.04 -3.73 10.02
CA ALA A 154 6.05 -4.50 10.76
C ALA A 154 6.57 -5.00 12.12
N GLU A 155 7.83 -5.46 12.16
CA GLU A 155 8.52 -6.00 13.34
C GLU A 155 9.13 -4.91 14.24
N SER A 156 9.05 -3.62 13.87
CA SER A 156 9.62 -2.52 14.66
C SER A 156 9.05 -2.51 16.08
N ALA A 157 9.93 -2.23 17.05
CA ALA A 157 9.54 -2.12 18.45
C ALA A 157 8.40 -1.11 18.65
N GLY A 158 7.34 -1.52 19.33
CA GLY A 158 6.13 -0.72 19.56
C GLY A 158 5.19 -0.61 18.36
N VAL A 159 5.44 -1.36 17.28
CA VAL A 159 4.57 -1.54 16.12
C VAL A 159 3.97 -2.95 16.15
N HIS A 160 4.71 -3.97 15.76
CA HIS A 160 4.24 -5.36 15.67
C HIS A 160 2.87 -5.48 15.00
N LEU A 161 2.70 -4.82 13.85
CA LEU A 161 1.44 -4.81 13.11
C LEU A 161 1.61 -5.48 11.75
N PRO A 162 0.55 -6.13 11.26
CA PRO A 162 0.58 -6.66 9.91
C PRO A 162 0.62 -5.52 8.86
N ILE A 163 1.21 -5.83 7.72
CA ILE A 163 1.47 -4.86 6.65
C ILE A 163 1.01 -5.37 5.29
N MET A 164 0.30 -4.54 4.54
CA MET A 164 -0.07 -4.76 3.14
C MET A 164 0.84 -3.95 2.23
N ILE A 165 1.53 -4.64 1.32
CA ILE A 165 2.24 -4.01 0.20
C ILE A 165 1.38 -4.15 -1.03
N CYS A 166 0.82 -3.04 -1.47
CA CYS A 166 -0.17 -2.95 -2.52
C CYS A 166 0.50 -2.58 -3.86
N GLN A 167 0.10 -3.27 -4.93
CA GLN A 167 0.49 -2.92 -6.31
C GLN A 167 -0.70 -3.05 -7.25
N ASP A 168 -0.77 -2.21 -8.27
CA ASP A 168 -1.87 -2.18 -9.23
C ASP A 168 -1.87 -3.44 -10.12
N GLY A 169 -2.94 -4.23 -10.03
CA GLY A 169 -3.10 -5.47 -10.79
C GLY A 169 -3.08 -5.24 -12.30
N PHE A 170 -2.39 -6.10 -13.03
CA PHE A 170 -2.07 -6.03 -14.46
C PHE A 170 -1.21 -4.82 -14.87
N ILE A 171 -1.44 -3.63 -14.33
CA ILE A 171 -0.71 -2.41 -14.71
C ILE A 171 0.74 -2.47 -14.18
N THR A 172 0.91 -2.70 -12.88
CA THR A 172 2.23 -2.91 -12.27
C THR A 172 2.58 -4.39 -12.23
N SER A 173 1.64 -5.23 -11.80
CA SER A 173 1.91 -6.63 -11.51
C SER A 173 2.37 -7.46 -12.71
N HIS A 174 1.97 -7.11 -13.95
CA HIS A 174 2.28 -7.85 -15.18
C HIS A 174 3.07 -7.05 -16.21
N ALA A 175 3.18 -5.73 -16.08
CA ALA A 175 4.04 -4.95 -16.97
C ALA A 175 5.51 -5.18 -16.60
N VAL A 176 6.36 -5.39 -17.61
CA VAL A 176 7.80 -5.61 -17.41
C VAL A 176 8.55 -4.29 -17.47
N GLU A 177 9.27 -3.98 -16.39
CA GLU A 177 10.09 -2.78 -16.27
C GLU A 177 11.55 -3.14 -15.98
N ASN A 178 12.46 -2.18 -16.21
CA ASN A 178 13.83 -2.30 -15.74
C ASN A 178 13.87 -1.97 -14.26
N ILE A 179 14.45 -2.86 -13.45
CA ILE A 179 14.60 -2.66 -12.02
C ILE A 179 16.07 -2.84 -11.59
N GLU A 180 16.42 -2.23 -10.47
CA GLU A 180 17.72 -2.37 -9.82
C GLU A 180 17.57 -3.23 -8.57
N LEU A 181 18.17 -4.40 -8.60
CA LEU A 181 18.12 -5.37 -7.51
C LEU A 181 19.29 -5.16 -6.55
N LEU A 182 19.06 -5.38 -5.28
CA LEU A 182 20.10 -5.51 -4.26
C LEU A 182 20.69 -6.92 -4.29
N GLU A 183 21.90 -7.07 -3.78
CA GLU A 183 22.50 -8.39 -3.57
C GLU A 183 21.80 -9.12 -2.42
N ASP A 184 21.73 -10.44 -2.49
CA ASP A 184 21.01 -11.27 -1.49
C ASP A 184 21.50 -11.01 -0.06
N GLU A 185 22.80 -10.86 0.13
CA GLU A 185 23.41 -10.56 1.43
C GLU A 185 23.04 -9.17 1.96
N GLU A 186 22.90 -8.17 1.08
CA GLU A 186 22.47 -6.83 1.48
C GLU A 186 21.01 -6.86 1.99
N VAL A 187 20.13 -7.60 1.31
CA VAL A 187 18.74 -7.76 1.73
C VAL A 187 18.63 -8.53 3.04
N LYS A 188 19.36 -9.66 3.15
CA LYS A 188 19.39 -10.47 4.37
C LYS A 188 19.85 -9.65 5.58
N ASN A 189 20.94 -8.90 5.44
CA ASN A 189 21.45 -8.05 6.52
C ASN A 189 20.52 -6.89 6.87
N PHE A 190 19.81 -6.35 5.89
CA PHE A 190 18.86 -5.25 6.12
C PHE A 190 17.60 -5.72 6.83
N VAL A 191 17.04 -6.85 6.41
CA VAL A 191 15.84 -7.43 7.02
C VAL A 191 16.14 -8.02 8.40
N GLY A 192 17.29 -8.64 8.58
CA GLY A 192 17.72 -9.27 9.83
C GLY A 192 16.98 -10.57 10.14
N GLU A 193 17.41 -11.23 11.21
CA GLU A 193 16.73 -12.42 11.73
C GLU A 193 15.46 -12.02 12.47
N TYR A 194 14.44 -12.89 12.44
CA TYR A 194 13.21 -12.71 13.21
C TYR A 194 13.33 -13.42 14.57
N GLU A 195 13.34 -12.66 15.63
CA GLU A 195 13.52 -13.16 17.01
C GLU A 195 12.37 -12.63 17.90
N PRO A 196 11.14 -13.16 17.79
CA PRO A 196 10.04 -12.71 18.61
C PRO A 196 10.29 -13.05 20.09
N GLU A 197 10.11 -12.07 20.97
CA GLU A 197 10.31 -12.27 22.42
C GLU A 197 9.25 -13.20 23.03
N GLU A 198 8.03 -13.15 22.50
CA GLU A 198 6.86 -13.87 23.00
C GLU A 198 6.13 -14.60 21.87
N PHE A 199 6.03 -15.91 21.96
CA PHE A 199 5.33 -16.75 20.98
C PHE A 199 4.83 -18.06 21.61
N LEU A 200 3.83 -18.69 21.02
CA LEU A 200 3.14 -19.86 21.59
C LEU A 200 4.06 -21.03 21.90
N LEU A 201 5.07 -21.27 21.07
CA LEU A 201 5.99 -22.40 21.21
C LEU A 201 7.18 -22.11 22.13
N ASN A 202 7.21 -20.93 22.79
CA ASN A 202 8.27 -20.60 23.73
C ASN A 202 7.99 -21.19 25.13
N PRO A 203 8.66 -22.28 25.56
CA PRO A 203 8.39 -22.90 26.85
C PRO A 203 8.82 -22.03 28.05
N GLY A 204 9.71 -21.06 27.84
CA GLY A 204 10.21 -20.15 28.87
C GLY A 204 9.29 -18.98 29.16
N LYS A 205 8.41 -18.63 28.24
CA LYS A 205 7.45 -17.53 28.36
C LYS A 205 6.08 -17.95 27.77
N PRO A 206 5.27 -18.72 28.51
CA PRO A 206 3.96 -19.16 28.02
C PRO A 206 3.02 -17.97 27.84
N ILE A 207 2.44 -17.83 26.65
CA ILE A 207 1.45 -16.82 26.29
C ILE A 207 0.16 -17.45 25.79
N ALA A 208 -0.91 -16.66 25.73
CA ALA A 208 -2.14 -16.99 25.02
C ALA A 208 -2.35 -15.98 23.90
N VAL A 209 -2.75 -16.47 22.73
CA VAL A 209 -3.06 -15.65 21.56
C VAL A 209 -4.56 -15.70 21.32
N GLY A 210 -5.19 -14.57 20.95
CA GLY A 210 -6.62 -14.48 20.69
C GLY A 210 -7.50 -14.72 21.92
N PRO A 211 -7.22 -14.10 23.09
CA PRO A 211 -8.03 -14.31 24.30
C PRO A 211 -9.44 -13.77 24.10
N TYR A 212 -10.42 -14.44 24.72
CA TYR A 212 -11.77 -13.88 24.82
C TYR A 212 -11.73 -12.59 25.65
N SER A 213 -11.99 -11.45 25.00
CA SER A 213 -11.97 -10.14 25.65
C SER A 213 -13.37 -9.78 26.15
N VAL A 214 -13.49 -9.59 27.46
CA VAL A 214 -14.71 -9.07 28.06
C VAL A 214 -14.76 -7.54 27.98
N THR A 215 -15.92 -6.96 28.24
CA THR A 215 -16.19 -5.51 28.16
C THR A 215 -15.13 -4.65 28.86
N SER A 216 -14.54 -5.15 29.94
CA SER A 216 -13.56 -4.40 30.76
C SER A 216 -12.20 -4.16 30.09
N TYR A 217 -11.85 -4.91 29.03
CA TYR A 217 -10.50 -4.86 28.41
C TYR A 217 -10.51 -4.61 26.89
N ALA A 218 -11.66 -4.74 26.24
CA ALA A 218 -11.74 -4.64 24.78
C ALA A 218 -11.35 -3.24 24.25
N MET A 219 -11.71 -2.19 24.98
CA MET A 219 -11.41 -0.81 24.61
C MET A 219 -9.90 -0.51 24.73
N GLU A 220 -9.25 -0.98 25.78
CA GLU A 220 -7.81 -0.83 26.01
C GLU A 220 -7.02 -1.59 24.95
N ALA A 221 -7.44 -2.80 24.58
CA ALA A 221 -6.81 -3.55 23.50
C ALA A 221 -6.88 -2.79 22.16
N LYS A 222 -8.03 -2.19 21.83
CA LYS A 222 -8.17 -1.34 20.63
C LYS A 222 -7.33 -0.07 20.70
N LYS A 223 -7.20 0.55 21.88
CA LYS A 223 -6.32 1.72 22.04
C LYS A 223 -4.84 1.35 21.89
N ASN A 224 -4.41 0.19 22.36
CA ASN A 224 -3.05 -0.30 22.14
C ASN A 224 -2.75 -0.54 20.67
N GLN A 225 -3.70 -1.11 19.93
CA GLN A 225 -3.59 -1.28 18.48
C GLN A 225 -3.45 0.07 17.76
N GLU A 226 -4.23 1.08 18.15
CA GLU A 226 -4.14 2.44 17.60
C GLU A 226 -2.76 3.09 17.87
N ILE A 227 -2.24 2.94 19.11
CA ILE A 227 -0.90 3.44 19.46
C ILE A 227 0.18 2.76 18.57
N ALA A 228 0.07 1.46 18.37
CA ALA A 228 0.98 0.73 17.50
C ALA A 228 0.92 1.25 16.05
N LEU A 229 -0.28 1.55 15.55
CA LEU A 229 -0.47 2.13 14.23
C LEU A 229 0.10 3.56 14.13
N GLU A 230 -0.10 4.39 15.15
CA GLU A 230 0.51 5.73 15.23
C GLU A 230 2.05 5.64 15.14
N ASN A 231 2.67 4.69 15.87
CA ASN A 231 4.12 4.45 15.86
C ASN A 231 4.63 3.97 14.50
N ALA A 232 3.81 3.30 13.70
CA ALA A 232 4.20 2.76 12.40
C ALA A 232 4.66 3.86 11.41
N LYS A 233 4.15 5.08 11.53
CA LYS A 233 4.59 6.20 10.68
C LYS A 233 6.08 6.52 10.86
N ASP A 234 6.55 6.58 12.11
CA ASP A 234 7.96 6.81 12.41
C ASP A 234 8.82 5.61 12.01
N ALA A 235 8.32 4.39 12.19
CA ALA A 235 8.98 3.17 11.72
C ALA A 235 9.19 3.17 10.21
N VAL A 236 8.15 3.54 9.42
CA VAL A 236 8.25 3.68 7.96
C VAL A 236 9.34 4.66 7.55
N LEU A 237 9.41 5.83 8.18
CA LEU A 237 10.43 6.84 7.89
C LEU A 237 11.84 6.38 8.30
N LYS A 238 11.98 5.73 9.45
CA LYS A 238 13.25 5.19 9.93
C LYS A 238 13.76 4.10 9.00
N VAL A 239 12.93 3.12 8.67
CA VAL A 239 13.29 2.00 7.77
C VAL A 239 13.63 2.52 6.37
N ALA A 240 12.86 3.45 5.82
CA ALA A 240 13.17 4.07 4.52
C ALA A 240 14.53 4.79 4.52
N LYS A 241 14.91 5.44 5.63
CA LYS A 241 16.22 6.07 5.78
C LYS A 241 17.36 5.06 5.80
N GLU A 242 17.18 3.92 6.48
CA GLU A 242 18.16 2.83 6.49
C GLU A 242 18.23 2.15 5.10
N PHE A 243 17.08 1.91 4.46
CA PHE A 243 17.01 1.35 3.12
C PHE A 243 17.75 2.22 2.08
N LYS A 244 17.66 3.56 2.22
CA LYS A 244 18.41 4.48 1.36
C LYS A 244 19.93 4.27 1.43
N LYS A 245 20.48 3.84 2.56
CA LYS A 245 21.93 3.64 2.71
C LYS A 245 22.43 2.49 1.84
N ILE A 246 21.63 1.45 1.65
CA ILE A 246 22.00 0.26 0.86
C ILE A 246 21.57 0.39 -0.61
N SER A 247 20.42 0.99 -0.88
CA SER A 247 19.83 1.07 -2.23
C SER A 247 20.14 2.38 -2.97
N GLY A 248 20.47 3.45 -2.25
CA GLY A 248 20.52 4.81 -2.80
C GLY A 248 19.16 5.45 -3.06
N ARG A 249 18.08 4.65 -3.05
CA ARG A 249 16.70 5.11 -3.31
C ARG A 249 16.06 5.68 -2.05
N SER A 250 15.30 6.77 -2.21
CA SER A 250 14.74 7.50 -1.07
C SER A 250 13.23 7.44 -1.09
N TYR A 251 12.65 6.95 0.01
CA TYR A 251 11.22 6.84 0.20
C TYR A 251 10.76 7.69 1.39
N GLY A 252 9.54 8.22 1.29
CA GLY A 252 8.86 8.97 2.36
C GLY A 252 7.47 8.40 2.61
N LEU A 253 6.64 9.18 3.29
CA LEU A 253 5.21 8.89 3.44
C LEU A 253 4.48 9.13 2.11
N PHE A 254 4.96 10.08 1.33
CA PHE A 254 4.56 10.44 -0.02
C PHE A 254 5.75 11.03 -0.77
N GLU A 255 5.60 11.16 -2.08
CA GLU A 255 6.54 11.84 -2.97
C GLU A 255 5.94 13.15 -3.45
N GLU A 256 6.73 14.22 -3.42
CA GLU A 256 6.38 15.52 -3.97
C GLU A 256 7.08 15.73 -5.31
N TYR A 257 6.31 15.83 -6.38
CA TYR A 257 6.81 16.08 -7.73
C TYR A 257 6.41 17.47 -8.22
N LYS A 258 7.38 18.39 -8.32
CA LYS A 258 7.19 19.78 -8.77
C LYS A 258 6.11 20.56 -7.99
N THR A 259 5.98 20.33 -6.67
CA THR A 259 4.93 20.93 -5.82
C THR A 259 5.32 22.28 -5.23
N LYS A 260 6.61 22.59 -5.07
CA LYS A 260 7.10 23.75 -4.29
C LYS A 260 6.52 25.12 -4.71
N ASP A 261 6.23 25.29 -5.98
CA ASP A 261 5.68 26.51 -6.57
C ASP A 261 4.39 26.25 -7.35
N ALA A 262 3.73 25.11 -7.09
CA ALA A 262 2.52 24.70 -7.77
C ALA A 262 1.31 25.46 -7.23
N ASP A 263 0.53 26.06 -8.13
CA ASP A 263 -0.78 26.61 -7.83
C ASP A 263 -1.85 25.52 -7.73
N TYR A 264 -1.70 24.45 -8.53
CA TYR A 264 -2.61 23.31 -8.59
C TYR A 264 -1.85 22.02 -8.37
N ILE A 265 -2.35 21.16 -7.49
CA ILE A 265 -1.71 19.88 -7.14
C ILE A 265 -2.69 18.73 -7.39
N MET A 266 -2.21 17.67 -8.02
CA MET A 266 -2.91 16.38 -8.10
C MET A 266 -2.36 15.45 -7.04
N LEU A 267 -3.23 14.90 -6.19
CA LEU A 267 -2.88 13.94 -5.15
C LEU A 267 -3.49 12.59 -5.49
N LEU A 268 -2.67 11.54 -5.55
CA LEU A 268 -3.08 10.20 -5.99
C LEU A 268 -2.25 9.08 -5.37
N ILE A 269 -2.66 7.83 -5.65
CA ILE A 269 -2.02 6.59 -5.20
C ILE A 269 -1.74 5.68 -6.40
N GLY A 270 -0.66 4.89 -6.35
CA GLY A 270 -0.38 3.80 -7.28
C GLY A 270 0.15 4.24 -8.65
N SER A 271 -0.05 3.40 -9.65
CA SER A 271 0.56 3.50 -10.97
C SER A 271 0.19 4.75 -11.78
N ALA A 272 -0.96 5.36 -11.49
CA ALA A 272 -1.40 6.59 -12.16
C ALA A 272 -0.43 7.77 -11.96
N ALA A 273 0.46 7.68 -10.96
CA ALA A 273 1.45 8.71 -10.70
C ALA A 273 2.40 8.93 -11.88
N GLY A 274 2.81 7.88 -12.59
CA GLY A 274 3.65 8.00 -13.78
C GLY A 274 2.99 8.83 -14.88
N THR A 275 1.72 8.55 -15.19
CA THR A 275 0.91 9.32 -16.15
C THR A 275 0.77 10.79 -15.73
N ALA A 276 0.49 11.02 -14.44
CA ALA A 276 0.34 12.37 -13.90
C ALA A 276 1.65 13.16 -13.93
N LYS A 277 2.79 12.55 -13.60
CA LYS A 277 4.13 13.18 -13.68
C LYS A 277 4.47 13.58 -15.11
N GLN A 278 4.19 12.72 -16.10
CA GLN A 278 4.38 13.05 -17.52
C GLN A 278 3.54 14.27 -17.94
N ALA A 279 2.27 14.26 -17.59
CA ALA A 279 1.37 15.39 -17.87
C ALA A 279 1.84 16.70 -17.21
N VAL A 280 2.31 16.61 -15.97
CA VAL A 280 2.88 17.77 -15.25
C VAL A 280 4.11 18.30 -15.97
N ASP A 281 4.99 17.44 -16.50
CA ASP A 281 6.16 17.88 -17.26
C ASP A 281 5.75 18.69 -18.51
N ASP A 282 4.77 18.20 -19.26
CA ASP A 282 4.27 18.86 -20.46
C ASP A 282 3.58 20.19 -20.14
N LEU A 283 2.81 20.26 -19.05
CA LEU A 283 2.15 21.49 -18.61
C LEU A 283 3.16 22.51 -18.07
N ARG A 284 4.16 22.06 -17.32
CA ARG A 284 5.27 22.90 -16.84
C ARG A 284 6.07 23.50 -17.99
N ALA A 285 6.32 22.73 -19.05
CA ALA A 285 6.97 23.24 -20.26
C ALA A 285 6.16 24.37 -20.94
N LYS A 286 4.84 24.42 -20.72
CA LYS A 286 3.92 25.47 -21.17
C LYS A 286 3.77 26.61 -20.15
N GLY A 287 4.55 26.61 -19.05
CA GLY A 287 4.54 27.64 -18.02
C GLY A 287 3.45 27.49 -16.95
N LYS A 288 2.70 26.38 -16.93
CA LYS A 288 1.69 26.12 -15.90
C LYS A 288 2.33 25.70 -14.58
N LYS A 289 1.81 26.19 -13.46
CA LYS A 289 2.30 25.89 -12.11
C LYS A 289 1.52 24.73 -11.51
N VAL A 290 1.80 23.54 -11.97
CA VAL A 290 1.14 22.28 -11.54
C VAL A 290 2.15 21.33 -10.91
N GLY A 291 1.68 20.44 -10.02
CA GLY A 291 2.50 19.43 -9.35
C GLY A 291 1.70 18.19 -8.98
N VAL A 292 2.42 17.14 -8.56
CA VAL A 292 1.83 15.87 -8.13
C VAL A 292 2.33 15.54 -6.73
N ILE A 293 1.43 15.07 -5.87
CA ILE A 293 1.76 14.32 -4.66
C ILE A 293 1.32 12.88 -4.88
N LYS A 294 2.29 11.94 -4.85
CA LYS A 294 2.03 10.51 -4.87
C LYS A 294 2.10 9.99 -3.44
N LEU A 295 0.97 9.59 -2.89
CA LEU A 295 0.89 8.99 -1.56
C LEU A 295 1.44 7.55 -1.61
N ARG A 296 2.41 7.23 -0.73
CA ARG A 296 2.97 5.90 -0.55
C ARG A 296 2.34 5.19 0.66
N LEU A 297 2.32 5.84 1.81
CA LEU A 297 1.71 5.33 3.04
C LEU A 297 0.27 5.80 3.15
N PHE A 298 -0.69 4.87 3.05
CA PHE A 298 -2.11 5.18 3.24
C PHE A 298 -2.58 4.90 4.67
N ARG A 299 -2.03 3.88 5.35
CA ARG A 299 -2.29 3.60 6.76
C ARG A 299 -0.96 3.36 7.52
N PRO A 300 -0.74 4.09 8.64
CA PRO A 300 -1.54 5.21 9.16
C PRO A 300 -1.55 6.42 8.20
N PHE A 301 -2.66 7.14 8.17
CA PHE A 301 -2.81 8.24 7.20
C PHE A 301 -1.99 9.47 7.62
N PRO A 302 -1.10 10.01 6.76
CA PRO A 302 -0.22 11.13 7.09
C PRO A 302 -0.91 12.49 6.92
N ALA A 303 -2.00 12.72 7.64
CA ALA A 303 -2.88 13.88 7.48
C ALA A 303 -2.17 15.23 7.71
N ASP A 304 -1.33 15.32 8.74
CA ASP A 304 -0.66 16.56 9.13
C ASP A 304 0.45 16.92 8.14
N GLU A 305 1.18 15.91 7.67
CA GLU A 305 2.24 16.07 6.67
C GLU A 305 1.65 16.47 5.32
N LEU A 306 0.54 15.84 4.90
CA LEU A 306 -0.16 16.22 3.67
C LEU A 306 -0.75 17.62 3.75
N ALA A 307 -1.37 18.00 4.86
CA ALA A 307 -1.87 19.34 5.05
C ALA A 307 -0.76 20.39 4.96
N THR A 308 0.44 20.05 5.47
CA THR A 308 1.63 20.92 5.36
C THR A 308 2.11 21.03 3.91
N ALA A 309 2.20 19.92 3.19
CA ALA A 309 2.68 19.88 1.80
C ALA A 309 1.71 20.58 0.83
N LEU A 310 0.42 20.53 1.11
CA LEU A 310 -0.62 21.15 0.28
C LEU A 310 -0.82 22.64 0.60
N LYS A 311 -0.31 23.11 1.74
CA LYS A 311 -0.47 24.50 2.17
C LYS A 311 0.17 25.47 1.17
N GLY A 312 -0.65 26.26 0.52
CA GLY A 312 -0.19 27.23 -0.48
C GLY A 312 -0.64 26.91 -1.90
N ALA A 313 -1.14 25.72 -2.16
CA ALA A 313 -1.86 25.44 -3.39
C ALA A 313 -3.19 26.21 -3.41
N LYS A 314 -3.64 26.60 -4.60
CA LYS A 314 -4.94 27.26 -4.80
C LYS A 314 -6.08 26.21 -4.83
N ALA A 315 -5.84 25.07 -5.48
CA ALA A 315 -6.77 23.97 -5.52
C ALA A 315 -6.06 22.62 -5.64
N VAL A 316 -6.74 21.54 -5.19
CA VAL A 316 -6.21 20.17 -5.19
C VAL A 316 -7.21 19.22 -5.85
N ALA A 317 -6.74 18.50 -6.88
CA ALA A 317 -7.42 17.33 -7.41
C ALA A 317 -7.03 16.09 -6.60
N ILE A 318 -8.01 15.47 -5.94
CA ILE A 318 -7.79 14.24 -5.18
C ILE A 318 -8.33 13.08 -6.01
N MET A 319 -7.45 12.13 -6.34
CA MET A 319 -7.74 11.08 -7.31
C MET A 319 -8.00 9.75 -6.59
N ASP A 320 -9.24 9.28 -6.61
CA ASP A 320 -9.62 7.97 -6.08
C ASP A 320 -9.86 6.95 -7.19
N ARG A 321 -9.16 5.81 -7.10
CA ARG A 321 -9.38 4.67 -7.99
C ARG A 321 -10.34 3.65 -7.35
N THR A 322 -11.33 4.17 -6.63
CA THR A 322 -12.38 3.40 -5.96
C THR A 322 -13.53 4.29 -5.54
N GLU A 323 -14.65 3.65 -5.24
CA GLU A 323 -15.84 4.27 -4.67
C GLU A 323 -15.94 4.01 -3.16
N SER A 324 -16.61 4.92 -2.44
CA SER A 324 -17.02 4.71 -1.04
C SER A 324 -18.53 4.58 -0.86
N TYR A 325 -19.31 4.97 -1.86
CA TYR A 325 -20.80 5.00 -1.82
C TYR A 325 -21.38 5.78 -0.62
N ASN A 326 -20.60 6.73 -0.08
CA ASN A 326 -20.96 7.55 1.08
C ASN A 326 -21.59 8.91 0.69
N GLY A 327 -21.72 9.19 -0.62
CA GLY A 327 -22.22 10.45 -1.15
C GLY A 327 -21.20 11.61 -1.15
N ASN A 328 -19.96 11.38 -0.72
CA ASN A 328 -18.91 12.39 -0.63
C ASN A 328 -17.66 12.07 -1.46
N GLY A 329 -17.75 11.11 -2.39
CA GLY A 329 -16.62 10.64 -3.21
C GLY A 329 -15.89 9.44 -2.60
N GLY A 330 -14.62 9.28 -2.94
CA GLY A 330 -13.80 8.14 -2.55
C GLY A 330 -13.13 8.26 -1.17
N PRO A 331 -12.45 7.20 -0.74
CA PRO A 331 -11.77 7.15 0.57
C PRO A 331 -10.66 8.19 0.72
N LEU A 332 -9.81 8.33 -0.30
CA LEU A 332 -8.71 9.30 -0.27
C LEU A 332 -9.23 10.73 -0.18
N GLY A 333 -10.29 11.05 -0.97
CA GLY A 333 -10.96 12.35 -0.91
C GLY A 333 -11.46 12.69 0.48
N SER A 334 -12.10 11.73 1.15
CA SER A 334 -12.61 11.88 2.51
C SER A 334 -11.49 12.11 3.54
N GLU A 335 -10.42 11.31 3.49
CA GLU A 335 -9.28 11.40 4.42
C GLU A 335 -8.51 12.71 4.26
N VAL A 336 -8.21 13.11 3.03
CA VAL A 336 -7.50 14.37 2.74
C VAL A 336 -8.31 15.56 3.19
N THR A 337 -9.60 15.60 2.86
CA THR A 337 -10.49 16.72 3.23
C THR A 337 -10.62 16.83 4.75
N ALA A 338 -10.78 15.72 5.47
CA ALA A 338 -10.80 15.70 6.93
C ALA A 338 -9.46 16.17 7.52
N GLY A 339 -8.33 15.72 6.95
CA GLY A 339 -6.99 16.13 7.35
C GLY A 339 -6.76 17.62 7.17
N LEU A 340 -7.10 18.19 6.03
CA LEU A 340 -7.01 19.62 5.75
C LEU A 340 -7.86 20.43 6.74
N PHE A 341 -9.11 20.04 6.96
CA PHE A 341 -10.01 20.71 7.90
C PHE A 341 -9.46 20.72 9.33
N ARG A 342 -8.99 19.57 9.83
CA ARG A 342 -8.39 19.45 11.17
C ARG A 342 -7.15 20.35 11.34
N ASN A 343 -6.35 20.48 10.29
CA ASN A 343 -5.16 21.33 10.26
C ASN A 343 -5.43 22.79 9.92
N LYS A 344 -6.71 23.18 9.77
CA LYS A 344 -7.14 24.55 9.43
C LYS A 344 -6.52 25.06 8.12
N VAL A 345 -6.29 24.17 7.17
CA VAL A 345 -5.85 24.46 5.81
C VAL A 345 -7.09 24.50 4.93
N MET A 346 -7.47 25.71 4.51
CA MET A 346 -8.65 25.96 3.67
C MET A 346 -8.19 26.11 2.22
N ILE A 347 -8.39 25.04 1.46
CA ILE A 347 -8.05 24.95 0.03
C ILE A 347 -9.24 24.33 -0.70
N ASP A 348 -9.53 24.77 -1.91
CA ASP A 348 -10.52 24.13 -2.75
C ASP A 348 -10.08 22.75 -3.16
N THR A 349 -10.93 21.75 -2.94
CA THR A 349 -10.65 20.35 -3.26
C THR A 349 -11.76 19.76 -4.13
N VAL A 350 -11.36 18.99 -5.13
CA VAL A 350 -12.29 18.19 -5.95
C VAL A 350 -11.81 16.75 -5.91
N ASN A 351 -12.70 15.83 -5.60
CA ASN A 351 -12.41 14.42 -5.67
C ASN A 351 -12.81 13.85 -7.04
N TYR A 352 -11.87 13.21 -7.73
CA TYR A 352 -12.09 12.57 -9.03
C TYR A 352 -12.05 11.06 -8.89
N ILE A 353 -13.15 10.41 -9.24
CA ILE A 353 -13.24 8.95 -9.33
C ILE A 353 -12.81 8.54 -10.74
N TYR A 354 -11.78 7.72 -10.84
CA TYR A 354 -11.18 7.35 -12.12
C TYR A 354 -10.75 5.88 -12.15
N GLY A 355 -10.52 5.36 -13.35
CA GLY A 355 -9.79 4.10 -13.57
C GLY A 355 -10.44 2.85 -12.97
N LEU A 356 -11.73 2.90 -12.59
CA LEU A 356 -12.42 1.77 -11.98
C LEU A 356 -12.38 0.54 -12.89
N ALA A 357 -12.18 -0.62 -12.28
CA ALA A 357 -12.15 -1.91 -12.98
C ALA A 357 -11.18 -1.94 -14.18
N GLY A 358 -10.03 -1.25 -14.06
CA GLY A 358 -8.96 -1.23 -15.05
C GLY A 358 -9.17 -0.29 -16.22
N ARG A 359 -10.11 0.65 -16.13
CA ARG A 359 -10.22 1.68 -17.15
C ARG A 359 -8.94 2.51 -17.23
N ASP A 360 -8.47 2.77 -18.44
CA ASP A 360 -7.28 3.59 -18.69
C ASP A 360 -7.44 4.99 -18.09
N PHE A 361 -6.33 5.50 -17.58
CA PHE A 361 -6.17 6.88 -17.15
C PHE A 361 -5.12 7.55 -18.01
N THR A 362 -5.53 8.55 -18.78
CA THR A 362 -4.73 9.13 -19.87
C THR A 362 -4.10 10.46 -19.48
N VAL A 363 -3.00 10.82 -20.17
CA VAL A 363 -2.38 12.15 -20.06
C VAL A 363 -3.38 13.26 -20.39
N GLN A 364 -4.29 13.05 -21.35
CA GLN A 364 -5.32 14.03 -21.69
C GLN A 364 -6.28 14.28 -20.53
N GLU A 365 -6.71 13.24 -19.84
CA GLU A 365 -7.59 13.40 -18.65
C GLU A 365 -6.91 14.17 -17.53
N VAL A 366 -5.58 14.02 -17.36
CA VAL A 366 -4.81 14.85 -16.42
C VAL A 366 -4.80 16.31 -16.84
N TYR A 367 -4.64 16.61 -18.13
CA TYR A 367 -4.74 17.99 -18.63
C TYR A 367 -6.12 18.58 -18.37
N ASP A 368 -7.18 17.82 -18.63
CA ASP A 368 -8.56 18.27 -18.44
C ASP A 368 -8.86 18.56 -16.96
N ILE A 369 -8.35 17.72 -16.04
CA ILE A 369 -8.49 17.93 -14.60
C ILE A 369 -7.78 19.22 -14.14
N PHE A 370 -6.54 19.46 -14.58
CA PHE A 370 -5.86 20.71 -14.24
C PHE A 370 -6.54 21.94 -14.84
N ALA A 371 -7.10 21.83 -16.06
CA ALA A 371 -7.87 22.88 -16.67
C ALA A 371 -9.16 23.19 -15.91
N ASP A 372 -9.85 22.16 -15.41
CA ASP A 372 -11.04 22.31 -14.54
C ASP A 372 -10.70 23.10 -13.26
N LEU A 373 -9.58 22.75 -12.59
CA LEU A 373 -9.16 23.46 -11.38
C LEU A 373 -8.78 24.92 -11.67
N GLU A 374 -8.09 25.18 -12.78
CA GLU A 374 -7.70 26.52 -13.21
C GLU A 374 -8.96 27.36 -13.50
N ASP A 375 -9.90 26.82 -14.27
CA ASP A 375 -11.16 27.52 -14.62
C ASP A 375 -12.00 27.84 -13.37
N HIS A 376 -12.03 26.93 -12.41
CA HIS A 376 -12.70 27.16 -11.13
C HIS A 376 -12.10 28.38 -10.40
N ILE A 377 -10.79 28.43 -10.24
CA ILE A 377 -10.12 29.49 -9.48
C ILE A 377 -10.11 30.83 -10.23
N GLU A 378 -9.91 30.81 -11.55
CA GLU A 378 -9.76 32.04 -12.34
C GLU A 378 -11.10 32.64 -12.78
N ASN A 379 -12.09 31.79 -13.12
CA ASN A 379 -13.37 32.21 -13.68
C ASN A 379 -14.56 31.99 -12.73
N GLY A 380 -14.33 31.38 -11.56
CA GLY A 380 -15.36 31.12 -10.56
C GLY A 380 -16.36 30.02 -10.99
N THR A 381 -15.98 29.16 -11.92
CA THR A 381 -16.81 28.03 -12.34
C THR A 381 -17.06 27.11 -11.15
N LYS A 382 -18.32 26.78 -10.89
CA LYS A 382 -18.67 25.88 -9.78
C LYS A 382 -18.20 24.45 -10.07
N LEU A 383 -17.32 23.91 -9.24
CA LEU A 383 -16.95 22.50 -9.25
C LEU A 383 -17.92 21.67 -8.42
N GLU A 384 -18.17 20.44 -8.86
CA GLU A 384 -18.80 19.42 -8.04
C GLU A 384 -17.84 18.96 -6.95
N GLN A 385 -18.35 18.53 -5.80
CA GLN A 385 -17.49 18.02 -4.71
C GLN A 385 -16.74 16.76 -5.14
N PHE A 386 -17.37 15.91 -5.95
CA PHE A 386 -16.71 14.80 -6.62
C PHE A 386 -17.33 14.56 -7.99
N LYS A 387 -16.56 14.01 -8.91
CA LYS A 387 -17.03 13.63 -10.24
C LYS A 387 -16.24 12.47 -10.82
N TYR A 388 -16.83 11.77 -11.76
CA TYR A 388 -16.16 10.70 -12.49
C TYR A 388 -15.43 11.24 -13.70
N ILE A 389 -14.23 10.68 -13.95
CA ILE A 389 -13.45 10.92 -15.16
C ILE A 389 -13.44 9.65 -16.01
N GLY A 390 -13.43 9.82 -17.33
CA GLY A 390 -13.35 8.73 -18.28
C GLY A 390 -14.67 7.96 -18.50
N LEU A 391 -15.83 8.50 -18.09
CA LEU A 391 -17.13 7.94 -18.47
C LEU A 391 -17.38 8.09 -19.97
N ARG A 392 -18.10 7.11 -20.56
CA ARG A 392 -18.52 7.12 -21.96
C ARG A 392 -19.97 7.56 -22.07
#